data_21100ab768be910143a53220653db4d3
#
_entry.id   21100ab768be910143a53220653db4d3
#
_cell.length_a   1.000
_cell.length_b   1.000
_cell.length_c   1.000
_cell.angle_alpha   90.00
_cell.angle_beta   90.00
_cell.angle_gamma   90.00
#
_symmetry.space_group_name_H-M   'P 1'
#
loop_
_entity.id
_entity.type
_entity.pdbx_description
1 polymer ?
#
loop_
_entity_poly.entity_id
_entity_poly.type
_entity_poly.pdbx_seq_one_letter_code
_entity_poly.pdbx_strand_id
1 'polypeptide(L)'
;MELLREHFSFRGRAGRLVWVLSGVAPWIGLSLFAFATLDLAQKVPDHNVVILKTGGFLIVVWGTMLIALDWCVSVRRLHDFDVSGKHLWLYMIPVIGWFLSFELYFKPGTKGPNKYGLPPGGLPKVVEDHRQWLIR
;
A
#
# COMPACT_ATOMS: atom_id res chain seq x y z
N MET A 1 -3.70 0.96 -18.72
CA MET A 1 -4.12 2.16 -17.94
C MET A 1 -5.11 1.85 -16.81
N GLU A 2 -6.01 0.88 -16.94
CA GLU A 2 -6.95 0.50 -15.86
C GLU A 2 -6.25 -0.01 -14.60
N LEU A 3 -5.24 -0.86 -14.72
CA LEU A 3 -4.50 -1.40 -13.57
C LEU A 3 -3.88 -0.31 -12.68
N LEU A 4 -3.32 0.75 -13.28
CA LEU A 4 -2.79 1.88 -12.51
C LEU A 4 -3.90 2.66 -11.80
N ARG A 5 -5.05 2.83 -12.46
CA ARG A 5 -6.20 3.54 -11.90
C ARG A 5 -6.79 2.82 -10.68
N GLU A 6 -6.77 1.50 -10.68
CA GLU A 6 -7.21 0.69 -9.54
C GLU A 6 -6.26 0.81 -8.34
N HIS A 7 -4.94 0.86 -8.58
CA HIS A 7 -3.95 0.99 -7.50
C HIS A 7 -3.99 2.35 -6.81
N PHE A 8 -4.26 3.44 -7.55
CA PHE A 8 -4.41 4.79 -7.00
C PHE A 8 -5.84 5.13 -6.56
N SER A 9 -6.75 4.15 -6.53
CA SER A 9 -8.11 4.37 -6.06
C SER A 9 -8.23 4.23 -4.55
N PHE A 10 -8.92 5.17 -3.91
CA PHE A 10 -9.34 5.08 -2.51
C PHE A 10 -10.60 4.23 -2.32
N ARG A 11 -11.17 3.68 -3.40
CA ARG A 11 -12.39 2.87 -3.35
C ARG A 11 -12.07 1.39 -3.17
N GLY A 12 -12.98 0.68 -2.51
CA GLY A 12 -12.85 -0.76 -2.29
C GLY A 12 -12.06 -1.11 -1.03
N ARG A 13 -11.69 -2.36 -0.92
CA ARG A 13 -11.03 -2.97 0.25
C ARG A 13 -9.70 -3.60 -0.17
N ALA A 14 -8.71 -3.58 0.71
CA ALA A 14 -7.42 -4.25 0.51
C ALA A 14 -7.17 -5.28 1.60
N GLY A 15 -6.82 -6.50 1.18
CA GLY A 15 -6.41 -7.56 2.09
C GLY A 15 -5.01 -7.33 2.67
N ARG A 16 -4.67 -8.07 3.73
CA ARG A 16 -3.35 -8.00 4.38
C ARG A 16 -2.18 -8.19 3.42
N LEU A 17 -2.27 -9.22 2.57
CA LEU A 17 -1.20 -9.54 1.63
C LEU A 17 -0.98 -8.41 0.61
N VAL A 18 -2.06 -7.84 0.07
CA VAL A 18 -1.98 -6.71 -0.86
C VAL A 18 -1.34 -5.50 -0.17
N TRP A 19 -1.72 -5.21 1.06
CA TRP A 19 -1.16 -4.10 1.84
C TRP A 19 0.35 -4.29 2.12
N VAL A 20 0.76 -5.49 2.53
CA VAL A 20 2.17 -5.81 2.80
C VAL A 20 3.01 -5.74 1.52
N LEU A 21 2.55 -6.37 0.44
CA LEU A 21 3.32 -6.41 -0.80
C LEU A 21 3.42 -5.04 -1.48
N SER A 22 2.35 -4.25 -1.46
CA SER A 22 2.34 -2.90 -2.06
C SER A 22 2.98 -1.83 -1.17
N GLY A 23 2.94 -2.01 0.15
CA GLY A 23 3.59 -1.11 1.10
C GLY A 23 5.08 -1.43 1.29
N VAL A 24 5.42 -2.64 1.73
CA VAL A 24 6.78 -2.98 2.18
C VAL A 24 7.75 -3.24 1.03
N ALA A 25 7.35 -4.04 0.04
CA ALA A 25 8.27 -4.49 -1.02
C ALA A 25 8.86 -3.33 -1.85
N PRO A 26 8.09 -2.31 -2.27
CA PRO A 26 8.64 -1.18 -3.02
C PRO A 26 9.62 -0.33 -2.21
N TRP A 27 9.45 -0.21 -0.88
CA TRP A 27 10.39 0.49 -0.01
C TRP A 27 11.74 -0.22 0.10
N ILE A 28 11.72 -1.57 0.12
CA ILE A 28 12.95 -2.37 0.03
C ILE A 28 13.67 -2.08 -1.29
N GLY A 29 12.95 -2.06 -2.41
CA GLY A 29 13.50 -1.73 -3.72
C GLY A 29 14.12 -0.34 -3.76
N LEU A 30 13.44 0.67 -3.21
CA LEU A 30 13.96 2.04 -3.11
C LEU A 30 15.23 2.11 -2.26
N SER A 31 15.28 1.39 -1.14
CA SER A 31 16.44 1.35 -0.25
C SER A 31 17.65 0.71 -0.93
N LEU A 32 17.46 -0.39 -1.65
CA LEU A 32 18.51 -1.04 -2.44
C LEU A 32 19.02 -0.13 -3.56
N PHE A 33 18.12 0.59 -4.23
CA PHE A 33 18.50 1.56 -5.26
C PHE A 33 19.32 2.72 -4.68
N ALA A 34 18.91 3.25 -3.51
CA ALA A 34 19.65 4.31 -2.83
C ALA A 34 21.07 3.83 -2.42
N PHE A 35 21.15 2.62 -1.87
CA PHE A 35 22.44 2.02 -1.51
C PHE A 35 23.35 1.84 -2.74
N ALA A 36 22.82 1.31 -3.84
CA ALA A 36 23.57 1.13 -5.09
C ALA A 36 24.05 2.48 -5.67
N THR A 37 23.24 3.54 -5.56
CA THR A 37 23.62 4.89 -6.00
C THR A 37 24.82 5.42 -5.20
N LEU A 38 24.81 5.23 -3.89
CA LEU A 38 25.90 5.66 -3.00
C LEU A 38 27.18 4.85 -3.28
N ASP A 39 27.07 3.53 -3.43
CA ASP A 39 28.20 2.65 -3.72
C ASP A 39 28.85 3.02 -5.08
N LEU A 40 28.04 3.26 -6.10
CA LEU A 40 28.52 3.69 -7.42
C LEU A 40 29.22 5.05 -7.36
N ALA A 41 28.67 6.00 -6.61
CA ALA A 41 29.29 7.33 -6.46
C ALA A 41 30.67 7.26 -5.79
N GLN A 42 30.90 6.29 -4.92
CA GLN A 42 32.22 6.05 -4.30
C GLN A 42 33.23 5.43 -5.27
N LYS A 43 32.75 4.55 -6.16
CA LYS A 43 33.61 3.85 -7.15
C LYS A 43 34.00 4.72 -8.36
N VAL A 44 33.25 5.77 -8.65
CA VAL A 44 33.47 6.66 -9.81
C VAL A 44 33.57 8.11 -9.35
N PRO A 45 34.67 8.49 -8.67
CA PRO A 45 34.78 9.80 -8.02
C PRO A 45 34.68 10.99 -8.98
N ASP A 46 35.14 10.85 -10.20
CA ASP A 46 35.10 11.92 -11.23
C ASP A 46 33.66 12.30 -11.64
N HIS A 47 32.70 11.39 -11.45
CA HIS A 47 31.30 11.57 -11.82
C HIS A 47 30.35 11.53 -10.61
N ASN A 48 30.87 11.50 -9.39
CA ASN A 48 30.09 11.31 -8.16
C ASN A 48 28.96 12.36 -8.00
N VAL A 49 29.23 13.62 -8.33
CA VAL A 49 28.23 14.70 -8.23
C VAL A 49 27.05 14.47 -9.18
N VAL A 50 27.32 14.01 -10.40
CA VAL A 50 26.26 13.70 -11.38
C VAL A 50 25.44 12.48 -10.93
N ILE A 51 26.14 11.43 -10.48
CA ILE A 51 25.51 10.21 -9.97
C ILE A 51 24.60 10.53 -8.78
N LEU A 52 25.08 11.29 -7.81
CA LEU A 52 24.32 11.65 -6.61
C LEU A 52 23.13 12.57 -6.92
N LYS A 53 23.28 13.55 -7.81
CA LYS A 53 22.19 14.43 -8.22
C LYS A 53 21.09 13.65 -8.96
N THR A 54 21.48 12.83 -9.95
CA THR A 54 20.53 12.05 -10.75
C THR A 54 19.87 10.97 -9.91
N GLY A 55 20.65 10.20 -9.15
CA GLY A 55 20.12 9.16 -8.26
C GLY A 55 19.25 9.76 -7.16
N GLY A 56 19.67 10.86 -6.54
CA GLY A 56 18.87 11.58 -5.54
C GLY A 56 17.53 12.08 -6.09
N PHE A 57 17.53 12.64 -7.29
CA PHE A 57 16.30 13.05 -7.96
C PHE A 57 15.34 11.87 -8.19
N LEU A 58 15.87 10.75 -8.69
CA LEU A 58 15.06 9.54 -8.92
C LEU A 58 14.52 8.97 -7.60
N ILE A 59 15.31 8.98 -6.53
CA ILE A 59 14.89 8.54 -5.19
C ILE A 59 13.72 9.40 -4.68
N VAL A 60 13.80 10.73 -4.84
CA VAL A 60 12.72 11.65 -4.43
C VAL A 60 11.44 11.40 -5.22
N VAL A 61 11.55 11.29 -6.54
CA VAL A 61 10.39 11.02 -7.43
C VAL A 61 9.76 9.68 -7.07
N TRP A 62 10.55 8.62 -6.98
CA TRP A 62 10.06 7.29 -6.64
C TRP A 62 9.47 7.25 -5.22
N GLY A 63 10.17 7.81 -4.23
CA GLY A 63 9.69 7.89 -2.86
C GLY A 63 8.36 8.63 -2.72
N THR A 64 8.18 9.74 -3.42
CA THR A 64 6.92 10.49 -3.44
C THR A 64 5.78 9.64 -4.01
N MET A 65 6.05 8.91 -5.10
CA MET A 65 5.08 7.99 -5.69
C MET A 65 4.71 6.85 -4.72
N LEU A 66 5.69 6.28 -4.02
CA LEU A 66 5.45 5.24 -3.02
C LEU A 66 4.61 5.74 -1.85
N ILE A 67 4.85 6.94 -1.35
CA ILE A 67 4.03 7.56 -0.29
C ILE A 67 2.57 7.66 -0.74
N ALA A 68 2.32 8.12 -1.96
CA ALA A 68 0.97 8.23 -2.49
C ALA A 68 0.28 6.86 -2.63
N LEU A 69 0.99 5.84 -3.11
CA LEU A 69 0.49 4.47 -3.21
C LEU A 69 0.17 3.87 -1.84
N ASP A 70 1.11 4.00 -0.90
CA ASP A 70 0.97 3.48 0.46
C ASP A 70 -0.23 4.11 1.17
N TRP A 71 -0.45 5.42 0.96
CA TRP A 71 -1.63 6.12 1.45
C TRP A 71 -2.93 5.53 0.90
N CYS A 72 -3.01 5.31 -0.42
CA CYS A 72 -4.18 4.72 -1.07
C CYS A 72 -4.48 3.31 -0.56
N VAL A 73 -3.46 2.47 -0.46
CA VAL A 73 -3.61 1.08 -0.02
C VAL A 73 -3.96 1.01 1.48
N SER A 74 -3.39 1.90 2.30
CA SER A 74 -3.69 1.98 3.73
C SER A 74 -5.14 2.43 3.99
N VAL A 75 -5.67 3.39 3.22
CA VAL A 75 -7.09 3.74 3.25
C VAL A 75 -7.97 2.53 2.91
N ARG A 76 -7.65 1.80 1.83
CA ARG A 76 -8.40 0.60 1.44
C ARG A 76 -8.29 -0.52 2.49
N ARG A 77 -7.19 -0.57 3.22
CA ARG A 77 -7.02 -1.51 4.33
C ARG A 77 -7.88 -1.14 5.54
N LEU A 78 -8.01 0.16 5.87
CA LEU A 78 -8.96 0.64 6.87
C LEU A 78 -10.42 0.32 6.46
N HIS A 79 -10.75 0.47 5.19
CA HIS A 79 -12.05 0.07 4.66
C HIS A 79 -12.34 -1.43 4.85
N ASP A 80 -11.31 -2.27 4.88
CA ASP A 80 -11.46 -3.70 5.14
C ASP A 80 -11.93 -4.00 6.57
N PHE A 81 -11.70 -3.07 7.51
CA PHE A 81 -12.22 -3.11 8.89
C PHE A 81 -13.54 -2.37 9.08
N ASP A 82 -14.14 -1.87 8.01
CA ASP A 82 -15.30 -0.96 8.04
C ASP A 82 -15.01 0.40 8.69
N VAL A 83 -13.74 0.79 8.74
CA VAL A 83 -13.26 2.07 9.29
C VAL A 83 -13.04 3.09 8.17
N SER A 84 -13.39 4.34 8.44
CA SER A 84 -13.17 5.43 7.48
C SER A 84 -11.70 5.72 7.26
N GLY A 85 -11.30 6.00 6.01
CA GLY A 85 -9.94 6.42 5.66
C GLY A 85 -9.45 7.67 6.39
N LYS A 86 -10.37 8.47 6.96
CA LYS A 86 -9.98 9.62 7.81
C LYS A 86 -9.15 9.22 9.03
N HIS A 87 -9.28 8.00 9.52
CA HIS A 87 -8.45 7.48 10.61
C HIS A 87 -6.96 7.46 10.26
N LEU A 88 -6.61 7.51 8.98
CA LEU A 88 -5.21 7.58 8.55
C LEU A 88 -4.49 8.84 9.07
N TRP A 89 -5.20 9.93 9.35
CA TRP A 89 -4.61 11.13 9.96
C TRP A 89 -4.04 10.87 11.36
N LEU A 90 -4.54 9.86 12.08
CA LEU A 90 -4.00 9.45 13.38
C LEU A 90 -2.58 8.86 13.26
N TYR A 91 -2.18 8.42 12.07
CA TYR A 91 -0.80 7.96 11.79
C TYR A 91 0.22 9.09 11.84
N MET A 92 -0.23 10.34 11.72
CA MET A 92 0.64 11.51 11.89
C MET A 92 1.13 11.66 13.34
N ILE A 93 0.46 11.03 14.30
CA ILE A 93 0.87 11.01 15.71
C ILE A 93 1.78 9.79 15.91
N PRO A 94 3.11 9.95 16.16
CA PRO A 94 4.07 8.85 16.10
C PRO A 94 3.70 7.62 16.93
N VAL A 95 3.29 7.81 18.18
CA VAL A 95 2.94 6.71 19.09
C VAL A 95 1.66 6.00 18.63
N ILE A 96 0.63 6.77 18.29
CA ILE A 96 -0.67 6.24 17.81
C ILE A 96 -0.48 5.57 16.46
N GLY A 97 0.25 6.19 15.55
CA GLY A 97 0.55 5.66 14.23
C GLY A 97 1.26 4.30 14.28
N TRP A 98 2.15 4.12 15.25
CA TRP A 98 2.82 2.84 15.43
C TRP A 98 1.82 1.73 15.83
N PHE A 99 0.96 1.98 16.83
CA PHE A 99 -0.09 1.03 17.23
C PHE A 99 -1.07 0.73 16.08
N LEU A 100 -1.50 1.75 15.35
CA LEU A 100 -2.39 1.59 14.20
C LEU A 100 -1.74 0.75 13.08
N SER A 101 -0.43 0.89 12.86
CA SER A 101 0.31 0.07 11.90
C SER A 101 0.25 -1.41 12.28
N PHE A 102 0.41 -1.74 13.56
CA PHE A 102 0.19 -3.11 14.05
C PHE A 102 -1.24 -3.60 13.79
N GLU A 103 -2.24 -2.74 14.02
CA GLU A 103 -3.64 -3.09 13.75
C GLU A 103 -3.85 -3.42 12.27
N LEU A 104 -3.32 -2.62 11.35
CA LEU A 104 -3.39 -2.90 9.91
C LEU A 104 -2.73 -4.22 9.52
N TYR A 105 -1.67 -4.60 10.23
CA TYR A 105 -0.93 -5.82 9.96
C TYR A 105 -1.67 -7.07 10.45
N PHE A 106 -2.14 -7.06 11.69
CA PHE A 106 -2.62 -8.26 12.38
C PHE A 106 -4.13 -8.43 12.34
N LYS A 107 -4.90 -7.35 12.33
CA LYS A 107 -6.35 -7.41 12.39
C LYS A 107 -6.95 -8.07 11.14
N PRO A 108 -7.79 -9.09 11.28
CA PRO A 108 -8.51 -9.64 10.15
C PRO A 108 -9.58 -8.65 9.66
N GLY A 109 -9.76 -8.56 8.35
CA GLY A 109 -10.86 -7.79 7.76
C GLY A 109 -12.22 -8.40 8.06
N THR A 110 -13.29 -7.62 7.82
CA THR A 110 -14.67 -8.09 7.95
C THR A 110 -14.96 -9.21 6.95
N LYS A 111 -15.58 -10.30 7.41
CA LYS A 111 -15.80 -11.53 6.62
C LYS A 111 -16.87 -11.38 5.52
N GLY A 112 -17.72 -10.37 5.61
CA GLY A 112 -18.81 -10.13 4.67
C GLY A 112 -18.68 -8.81 3.92
N PRO A 113 -19.67 -8.48 3.06
CA PRO A 113 -19.81 -7.16 2.48
C PRO A 113 -19.91 -6.10 3.58
N ASN A 114 -19.27 -4.97 3.38
CA ASN A 114 -19.40 -3.80 4.25
C ASN A 114 -19.70 -2.56 3.39
N LYS A 115 -19.81 -1.38 4.00
CA LYS A 115 -20.13 -0.12 3.30
C LYS A 115 -19.13 0.26 2.19
N TYR A 116 -17.95 -0.36 2.16
CA TYR A 116 -16.90 -0.12 1.15
C TYR A 116 -16.86 -1.20 0.05
N GLY A 117 -17.68 -2.24 0.15
CA GLY A 117 -17.82 -3.27 -0.87
C GLY A 117 -17.57 -4.69 -0.39
N LEU A 118 -17.32 -5.58 -1.36
CA LEU A 118 -17.05 -6.99 -1.12
C LEU A 118 -15.69 -7.21 -0.46
N PRO A 119 -15.50 -8.30 0.31
CA PRO A 119 -14.21 -8.64 0.87
C PRO A 119 -13.15 -8.86 -0.23
N PRO A 120 -11.87 -8.60 0.06
CA PRO A 120 -10.79 -8.92 -0.86
C PRO A 120 -10.81 -10.42 -1.19
N GLY A 121 -10.87 -10.75 -2.48
CA GLY A 121 -11.02 -12.15 -2.94
C GLY A 121 -12.47 -12.59 -3.19
N GLY A 122 -13.44 -11.67 -3.08
CA GLY A 122 -14.86 -11.96 -3.35
C GLY A 122 -15.60 -12.57 -2.16
N LEU A 123 -16.84 -12.97 -2.37
CA LEU A 123 -17.63 -13.69 -1.37
C LEU A 123 -17.09 -15.11 -1.20
N PRO A 124 -17.14 -15.70 0.01
CA PRO A 124 -16.91 -17.12 0.19
C PRO A 124 -17.81 -17.92 -0.76
N LYS A 125 -17.28 -18.96 -1.41
CA LYS A 125 -18.00 -19.80 -2.38
C LYS A 125 -19.37 -20.29 -1.90
N VAL A 126 -19.50 -20.57 -0.61
CA VAL A 126 -20.76 -20.99 0.03
C VAL A 126 -21.84 -19.91 -0.05
N VAL A 127 -21.49 -18.62 0.02
CA VAL A 127 -22.45 -17.51 -0.06
C VAL A 127 -22.80 -17.21 -1.51
N GLU A 128 -21.85 -17.41 -2.42
CA GLU A 128 -22.06 -17.24 -3.86
C GLU A 128 -23.00 -18.33 -4.41
N ASP A 129 -22.84 -19.55 -3.96
CA ASP A 129 -23.71 -20.68 -4.32
C ASP A 129 -25.16 -20.47 -3.82
N HIS A 130 -25.34 -19.99 -2.59
CA HIS A 130 -26.67 -19.64 -2.05
C HIS A 130 -27.37 -18.54 -2.84
N ARG A 131 -26.63 -17.58 -3.38
CA ARG A 131 -27.19 -16.50 -4.20
C ARG A 131 -27.70 -17.01 -5.56
N GLN A 132 -27.06 -18.02 -6.14
CA GLN A 132 -27.48 -18.62 -7.39
C GLN A 132 -28.81 -19.39 -7.25
N TRP A 133 -29.11 -19.92 -6.06
CA TRP A 133 -30.40 -20.57 -5.77
C TRP A 133 -31.57 -19.59 -5.61
N LEU A 134 -31.28 -18.36 -5.19
CA LEU A 134 -32.32 -17.33 -4.99
C LEU A 134 -32.70 -16.60 -6.28
N ILE A 135 -31.94 -16.78 -7.37
CA ILE A 135 -32.16 -16.12 -8.67
C ILE A 135 -32.80 -17.10 -9.70
N ARG A 136 -32.94 -18.37 -9.36
CA ARG A 136 -33.69 -19.36 -10.14
C ARG A 136 -35.12 -19.50 -9.63
#